data_192740a382182332ed628815e355625d
#
_entry.id   192740a382182332ed628815e355625d
#
_cell.length_a   1.000
_cell.length_b   1.000
_cell.length_c   1.000
_cell.angle_alpha   90.00
_cell.angle_beta   90.00
_cell.angle_gamma   90.00
#
_symmetry.space_group_name_H-M   'P 1'
#
loop_
_entity.id
_entity.type
_entity.pdbx_description
1 polymer ?
#
loop_
_entity_poly.entity_id
_entity_poly.type
_entity_poly.pdbx_seq_one_letter_code
_entity_poly.pdbx_strand_id
1 'polypeptide(L)'
;MDFYRAVSECDPAKENMTAVILNGPGLGKRAVFTDNELVWEEEEGGFFTHNQAELMDALHHSPAGAKGLAKIQGTQVFCDRLGQEMHLVICGGGHVSIPVIKIGVMMGCKVTVLEDRPLFAD
;
A
#
# COMPACT_ATOMS: atom_id res chain seq x y z
N MET A 1 18.65 -0.73 -6.07
CA MET A 1 17.23 -0.36 -6.24
C MET A 1 16.66 -0.02 -4.87
N ASP A 2 15.98 1.11 -4.72
CA ASP A 2 15.33 1.46 -3.48
C ASP A 2 13.85 1.05 -3.49
N PHE A 3 13.19 1.23 -2.35
CA PHE A 3 11.79 0.86 -2.19
C PHE A 3 10.88 1.56 -3.21
N TYR A 4 11.04 2.86 -3.38
CA TYR A 4 10.18 3.63 -4.27
C TYR A 4 10.34 3.22 -5.72
N ARG A 5 11.56 2.91 -6.13
CA ARG A 5 11.83 2.42 -7.47
C ARG A 5 11.23 1.03 -7.68
N ALA A 6 11.36 0.16 -6.68
CA ALA A 6 10.74 -1.17 -6.73
C ALA A 6 9.23 -1.08 -6.91
N VAL A 7 8.58 -0.17 -6.17
CA VAL A 7 7.14 0.07 -6.29
C VAL A 7 6.79 0.60 -7.68
N SER A 8 7.58 1.55 -8.20
CA SER A 8 7.29 2.16 -9.51
C SER A 8 7.46 1.18 -10.68
N GLU A 9 8.26 0.14 -10.50
CA GLU A 9 8.49 -0.87 -11.53
C GLU A 9 7.48 -2.02 -11.48
N CYS A 10 6.57 -2.03 -10.50
CA CYS A 10 5.52 -3.04 -10.41
C CYS A 10 4.56 -2.94 -11.60
N ASP A 11 4.18 -4.12 -12.13
CA ASP A 11 3.16 -4.19 -13.18
C ASP A 11 1.78 -3.90 -12.58
N PRO A 12 1.10 -2.81 -12.97
CA PRO A 12 -0.20 -2.49 -12.39
C PRO A 12 -1.30 -3.51 -12.72
N ALA A 13 -1.08 -4.39 -13.70
CA ALA A 13 -2.02 -5.47 -14.02
C ALA A 13 -1.94 -6.63 -13.04
N LYS A 14 -0.91 -6.68 -12.19
CA LYS A 14 -0.71 -7.74 -11.21
C LYS A 14 -1.09 -7.28 -9.82
N GLU A 15 -1.22 -8.24 -8.91
CA GLU A 15 -1.47 -7.95 -7.51
C GLU A 15 -0.15 -7.60 -6.82
N ASN A 16 0.04 -6.33 -6.52
CA ASN A 16 1.25 -5.83 -5.87
C ASN A 16 0.95 -5.48 -4.42
N MET A 17 1.92 -5.72 -3.55
CA MET A 17 1.78 -5.48 -2.13
C MET A 17 3.11 -4.98 -1.56
N THR A 18 3.04 -4.04 -0.62
CA THR A 18 4.19 -3.63 0.18
C THR A 18 4.06 -4.18 1.59
N ALA A 19 5.18 -4.40 2.24
CA ALA A 19 5.22 -4.86 3.61
C ALA A 19 6.27 -4.08 4.40
N VAL A 20 6.01 -3.85 5.68
CA VAL A 20 6.96 -3.20 6.58
C VAL A 20 6.94 -3.89 7.94
N ILE A 21 8.11 -4.09 8.52
CA ILE A 21 8.25 -4.67 9.85
C ILE A 21 8.01 -3.60 10.89
N LEU A 22 7.09 -3.87 11.84
CA LEU A 22 6.66 -2.90 12.84
C LEU A 22 7.35 -3.03 14.18
N ASN A 23 8.06 -4.11 14.45
CA ASN A 23 8.76 -4.30 15.72
C ASN A 23 9.97 -5.21 15.57
N GLY A 24 10.79 -5.27 16.61
CA GLY A 24 11.96 -6.17 16.66
C GLY A 24 13.18 -5.64 15.91
N PRO A 25 14.20 -6.49 15.71
CA PRO A 25 15.46 -6.07 15.09
C PRO A 25 15.33 -5.53 13.67
N GLY A 26 14.33 -6.00 12.94
CA GLY A 26 14.07 -5.55 11.57
C GLY A 26 13.13 -4.36 11.45
N LEU A 27 12.83 -3.67 12.54
CA LEU A 27 11.90 -2.54 12.54
C LEU A 27 12.17 -1.56 11.39
N GLY A 28 11.14 -1.29 10.61
CA GLY A 28 11.23 -0.36 9.49
C GLY A 28 11.68 -0.97 8.16
N LYS A 29 12.16 -2.21 8.15
CA LYS A 29 12.56 -2.88 6.91
C LYS A 29 11.34 -3.16 6.05
N ARG A 30 11.46 -2.94 4.75
CA ARG A 30 10.35 -3.00 3.80
C ARG A 30 10.59 -4.02 2.70
N ALA A 31 9.50 -4.47 2.10
CA ALA A 31 9.55 -5.40 0.98
C ALA A 31 8.42 -5.11 0.00
N VAL A 32 8.57 -5.62 -1.21
CA VAL A 32 7.55 -5.54 -2.26
C VAL A 32 7.28 -6.95 -2.78
N PHE A 33 6.01 -7.29 -2.88
CA PHE A 33 5.55 -8.58 -3.39
C PHE A 33 4.68 -8.36 -4.64
N THR A 34 4.80 -9.25 -5.61
CA THR A 34 3.96 -9.25 -6.80
C THR A 34 3.42 -10.65 -6.99
N ASP A 35 2.09 -10.78 -7.08
CA ASP A 35 1.38 -12.06 -7.18
C ASP A 35 1.83 -13.04 -6.08
N ASN A 36 1.95 -12.53 -4.85
CA ASN A 36 2.36 -13.27 -3.66
C ASN A 36 3.81 -13.76 -3.68
N GLU A 37 4.62 -13.24 -4.57
CA GLU A 37 6.05 -13.55 -4.61
C GLU A 37 6.89 -12.32 -4.25
N LEU A 38 7.94 -12.55 -3.46
CA LEU A 38 8.85 -11.48 -3.07
C LEU A 38 9.68 -11.04 -4.28
N VAL A 39 9.57 -9.76 -4.64
CA VAL A 39 10.32 -9.19 -5.78
C VAL A 39 11.41 -8.24 -5.32
N TRP A 40 11.30 -7.68 -4.13
CA TRP A 40 12.31 -6.79 -3.56
C TRP A 40 12.20 -6.78 -2.04
N GLU A 41 13.33 -6.74 -1.35
CA GLU A 41 13.37 -6.45 0.07
C GLU A 41 14.57 -5.58 0.41
N GLU A 42 14.42 -4.75 1.44
CA GLU A 42 15.43 -3.78 1.85
C GLU A 42 16.70 -4.45 2.35
N GLU A 43 16.54 -5.55 3.09
CA GLU A 43 17.65 -6.38 3.55
C GLU A 43 17.63 -7.68 2.75
N GLU A 44 18.46 -7.76 1.73
CA GLU A 44 18.52 -8.92 0.84
C GLU A 44 18.82 -10.21 1.61
N GLY A 45 17.98 -11.24 1.39
CA GLY A 45 18.11 -12.50 2.12
C GLY A 45 17.65 -12.42 3.58
N GLY A 46 16.90 -11.38 3.95
CA GLY A 46 16.48 -11.14 5.32
C GLY A 46 15.14 -11.78 5.70
N PHE A 47 14.41 -11.12 6.58
CA PHE A 47 13.18 -11.63 7.16
C PHE A 47 12.16 -12.09 6.12
N PHE A 48 11.92 -11.27 5.07
CA PHE A 48 10.90 -11.58 4.09
C PHE A 48 11.26 -12.77 3.22
N THR A 49 12.54 -12.93 2.87
CA THR A 49 13.01 -14.09 2.14
C THR A 49 12.80 -15.37 2.94
N HIS A 50 13.11 -15.35 4.24
CA HIS A 50 13.00 -16.53 5.11
C HIS A 50 11.58 -16.87 5.52
N ASN A 51 10.68 -15.89 5.52
CA ASN A 51 9.32 -16.05 6.06
C ASN A 51 8.23 -15.79 5.04
N GLN A 52 8.55 -15.82 3.76
CA GLN A 52 7.61 -15.51 2.68
C GLN A 52 6.35 -16.38 2.75
N ALA A 53 6.51 -17.69 2.87
CA ALA A 53 5.38 -18.62 2.90
C ALA A 53 4.50 -18.41 4.13
N GLU A 54 5.11 -18.21 5.31
CA GLU A 54 4.37 -17.95 6.54
C GLU A 54 3.60 -16.63 6.47
N LEU A 55 4.19 -15.61 5.88
CA LEU A 55 3.56 -14.31 5.72
C LEU A 55 2.33 -14.42 4.81
N MET A 56 2.44 -15.09 3.68
CA MET A 56 1.31 -15.28 2.77
C MET A 56 0.19 -16.09 3.44
N ASP A 57 0.54 -17.13 4.17
CA ASP A 57 -0.42 -17.94 4.90
C ASP A 57 -1.16 -17.11 5.97
N ALA A 58 -0.42 -16.32 6.73
CA ALA A 58 -0.99 -15.45 7.75
C ALA A 58 -1.95 -14.43 7.17
N LEU A 59 -1.63 -13.86 6.02
CA LEU A 59 -2.50 -12.90 5.34
C LEU A 59 -3.79 -13.54 4.82
N HIS A 60 -3.70 -14.75 4.30
CA HIS A 60 -4.88 -15.48 3.81
C HIS A 60 -5.84 -15.88 4.94
N HIS A 61 -5.32 -16.09 6.14
CA HIS A 61 -6.11 -16.46 7.31
C HIS A 61 -6.43 -15.29 8.23
N SER A 62 -6.06 -14.08 7.82
CA SER A 62 -6.30 -12.89 8.64
C SER A 62 -7.80 -12.58 8.74
N PRO A 63 -8.31 -12.27 9.94
CA PRO A 63 -9.69 -11.83 10.08
C PRO A 63 -9.97 -10.57 9.27
N ALA A 64 -11.20 -10.41 8.80
CA ALA A 64 -11.58 -9.27 7.97
C ALA A 64 -11.32 -7.90 8.62
N GLY A 65 -11.26 -7.84 9.95
CA GLY A 65 -10.99 -6.60 10.67
C GLY A 65 -9.52 -6.28 10.89
N ALA A 66 -8.61 -7.22 10.58
CA ALA A 66 -7.17 -7.06 10.83
C ALA A 66 -6.42 -6.63 9.57
N LYS A 67 -6.93 -5.64 8.90
CA LYS A 67 -6.48 -5.17 7.58
C LYS A 67 -4.96 -5.12 7.43
N GLY A 68 -4.38 -6.09 6.73
CA GLY A 68 -2.99 -6.10 6.37
C GLY A 68 -1.99 -6.32 7.50
N LEU A 69 -2.45 -6.56 8.72
CA LEU A 69 -1.55 -6.80 9.85
C LEU A 69 -1.33 -8.30 10.04
N ALA A 70 -0.08 -8.74 10.01
CA ALA A 70 0.28 -10.13 10.23
C ALA A 70 1.31 -10.23 11.36
N LYS A 71 1.31 -11.37 12.06
CA LYS A 71 2.28 -11.63 13.12
C LYS A 71 2.98 -12.96 12.82
N ILE A 72 4.30 -12.89 12.64
CA ILE A 72 5.14 -14.04 12.30
C ILE A 72 6.19 -14.20 13.39
N GLN A 73 6.06 -15.25 14.22
CA GLN A 73 7.04 -15.55 15.28
C GLN A 73 7.33 -14.34 16.19
N GLY A 74 6.29 -13.58 16.52
CA GLY A 74 6.44 -12.39 17.36
C GLY A 74 6.74 -11.10 16.61
N THR A 75 7.09 -11.17 15.34
CA THR A 75 7.32 -9.99 14.50
C THR A 75 6.01 -9.55 13.86
N GLN A 76 5.66 -8.28 14.04
CA GLN A 76 4.49 -7.70 13.41
C GLN A 76 4.87 -7.10 12.07
N VAL A 77 4.06 -7.40 11.07
CA VAL A 77 4.27 -6.92 9.69
C VAL A 77 2.98 -6.27 9.21
N PHE A 78 3.11 -5.06 8.69
CA PHE A 78 1.99 -4.38 8.05
C PHE A 78 2.14 -4.51 6.54
N CYS A 79 1.09 -4.98 5.89
CA CYS A 79 1.05 -5.17 4.44
C CYS A 79 -0.03 -4.28 3.84
N ASP A 80 0.31 -3.61 2.74
CA ASP A 80 -0.62 -2.72 2.04
C ASP A 80 -0.65 -3.09 0.56
N ARG A 81 -1.83 -3.33 0.04
CA ARG A 81 -2.00 -3.69 -1.36
C ARG A 81 -1.97 -2.45 -2.23
N LEU A 82 -1.14 -2.50 -3.27
CA LEU A 82 -1.05 -1.45 -4.27
C LEU A 82 -2.07 -1.71 -5.37
N GLY A 83 -2.50 -0.64 -6.03
CA GLY A 83 -3.42 -0.77 -7.16
C GLY A 83 -4.86 -1.03 -6.75
N GLN A 84 -5.14 -1.19 -5.47
CA GLN A 84 -6.50 -1.10 -5.01
C GLN A 84 -6.96 0.34 -5.13
N GLU A 85 -8.22 0.52 -5.44
CA GLU A 85 -8.79 1.84 -5.66
C GLU A 85 -8.55 2.74 -4.44
N MET A 86 -7.60 3.66 -4.56
CA MET A 86 -7.39 4.68 -3.53
C MET A 86 -8.48 5.72 -3.66
N HIS A 87 -9.14 6.02 -2.55
CA HIS A 87 -10.20 7.01 -2.54
C HIS A 87 -9.68 8.31 -1.93
N LEU A 88 -9.53 9.32 -2.77
CA LEU A 88 -9.12 10.66 -2.33
C LEU A 88 -10.37 11.50 -2.09
N VAL A 89 -10.56 11.94 -0.85
CA VAL A 89 -11.66 12.80 -0.48
C VAL A 89 -11.12 14.23 -0.30
N ILE A 90 -11.67 15.16 -1.06
CA ILE A 90 -11.28 16.56 -0.99
C ILE A 90 -12.43 17.34 -0.33
N CYS A 91 -12.11 18.00 0.80
CA CYS A 91 -13.06 18.84 1.52
C CYS A 91 -12.89 20.29 1.04
N GLY A 92 -13.95 20.87 0.47
CA GLY A 92 -13.92 22.20 -0.11
C GLY A 92 -13.50 22.18 -1.57
N GLY A 93 -14.35 22.72 -2.41
CA GLY A 93 -14.09 22.86 -3.85
C GLY A 93 -13.35 24.16 -4.17
N GLY A 94 -13.33 24.54 -5.43
CA GLY A 94 -12.76 25.77 -5.93
C GLY A 94 -11.43 25.60 -6.62
N HIS A 95 -10.70 26.69 -6.82
CA HIS A 95 -9.50 26.71 -7.67
C HIS A 95 -8.37 25.81 -7.18
N VAL A 96 -8.22 25.63 -5.88
CA VAL A 96 -7.14 24.83 -5.31
C VAL A 96 -7.38 23.34 -5.49
N SER A 97 -8.64 22.91 -5.45
CA SER A 97 -8.98 21.49 -5.57
C SER A 97 -8.78 20.93 -6.98
N ILE A 98 -8.88 21.76 -8.01
CA ILE A 98 -8.81 21.31 -9.41
C ILE A 98 -7.46 20.63 -9.72
N PRO A 99 -6.30 21.23 -9.40
CA PRO A 99 -5.02 20.55 -9.63
C PRO A 99 -4.89 19.26 -8.82
N VAL A 100 -5.41 19.23 -7.59
CA VAL A 100 -5.34 18.04 -6.73
C VAL A 100 -6.19 16.91 -7.32
N ILE A 101 -7.38 17.23 -7.84
CA ILE A 101 -8.25 16.26 -8.51
C ILE A 101 -7.53 15.66 -9.73
N LYS A 102 -6.90 16.48 -10.55
CA LYS A 102 -6.18 16.02 -11.73
C LYS A 102 -5.04 15.07 -11.37
N ILE A 103 -4.27 15.41 -10.34
CA ILE A 103 -3.19 14.56 -9.87
C ILE A 103 -3.75 13.22 -9.35
N GLY A 104 -4.82 13.26 -8.56
CA GLY A 104 -5.45 12.04 -8.06
C GLY A 104 -5.92 11.11 -9.16
N VAL A 105 -6.57 11.66 -10.19
CA VAL A 105 -7.02 10.88 -11.36
C VAL A 105 -5.83 10.28 -12.11
N MET A 106 -4.76 11.03 -12.30
CA MET A 106 -3.54 10.54 -12.95
C MET A 106 -2.91 9.41 -12.18
N MET A 107 -3.03 9.40 -10.85
CA MET A 107 -2.52 8.33 -10.00
C MET A 107 -3.47 7.14 -9.88
N GLY A 108 -4.61 7.19 -10.57
CA GLY A 108 -5.60 6.12 -10.51
C GLY A 108 -6.47 6.14 -9.27
N CYS A 109 -6.51 7.24 -8.55
CA CYS A 109 -7.36 7.39 -7.37
C CYS A 109 -8.81 7.67 -7.75
N LYS A 110 -9.72 7.12 -6.96
CA LYS A 110 -11.11 7.55 -7.00
C LYS A 110 -11.22 8.84 -6.19
N VAL A 111 -11.72 9.91 -6.81
CA VAL A 111 -11.76 11.23 -6.17
C VAL A 111 -13.19 11.62 -5.84
N THR A 112 -13.41 12.03 -4.59
CA THR A 112 -14.69 12.60 -4.14
C THR A 112 -14.42 13.99 -3.60
N VAL A 113 -15.17 14.98 -4.09
CA VAL A 113 -15.10 16.37 -3.62
C VAL A 113 -16.30 16.65 -2.76
N LEU A 114 -16.05 17.09 -1.52
CA LEU A 114 -17.10 17.52 -0.59
C LEU A 114 -17.07 19.04 -0.52
N GLU A 115 -18.18 19.67 -0.82
CA GLU A 115 -18.31 21.12 -0.79
C GLU A 115 -19.69 21.50 -0.26
N ASP A 116 -19.71 22.40 0.72
CA ASP A 116 -20.95 22.88 1.32
C ASP A 116 -21.56 24.08 0.56
N ARG A 117 -20.81 24.66 -0.39
CA ARG A 117 -21.29 25.74 -1.25
C ARG A 117 -21.63 25.19 -2.63
N PRO A 118 -22.91 25.17 -3.02
CA PRO A 118 -23.33 24.53 -4.27
C PRO A 118 -22.62 25.04 -5.53
N LEU A 119 -22.16 26.29 -5.53
CA LEU A 119 -21.46 26.87 -6.67
C LEU A 119 -20.13 26.21 -6.99
N PHE A 120 -19.56 25.46 -6.05
CA PHE A 120 -18.24 24.83 -6.20
C PHE A 120 -18.32 23.30 -6.22
N ALA A 121 -19.51 22.73 -6.09
CA ALA A 121 -19.69 21.29 -5.98
C ALA A 121 -19.64 20.55 -7.34
N ASP A 122 -19.78 21.26 -8.44
CA ASP A 122 -19.82 20.70 -9.78
C ASP A 122 -18.46 20.54 -10.43
#